data_3bbbfc40c11cb40dd833e72efc595208
#
_entry.id   3bbbfc40c11cb40dd833e72efc595208
#
_cell.length_a   1.000
_cell.length_b   1.000
_cell.length_c   1.000
_cell.angle_alpha   90.00
_cell.angle_beta   90.00
_cell.angle_gamma   90.00
#
_symmetry.space_group_name_H-M   'P 1'
#
loop_
_entity.id
_entity.type
_entity.pdbx_description
1 polymer ?
#
loop_
_entity_poly.entity_id
_entity_poly.type
_entity_poly.pdbx_seq_one_letter_code
_entity_poly.pdbx_strand_id
1 'polypeptide(L)'
;MAGQAPTVAQAKKTPGHRPRVGSPSASTHQGPAQGGKAGDSKLPNVNLSNNKTINKFNFIFYVVFVGYQQRATTRHFADSLFRGLGQTSGTIFDMNPVAPFPSNRPRRLRRDEFTRNLVRENQVTPHDLIYPVFVLDGQNQRQQVGSMPGVERLSLDLLLPVAEDCVKLGIPVMALFPVIDASLKDPTGKEAMNPDGLVPRVVRELKNRFPELGVMTDVALDPFTSHGQDGLLDETGYILNDETTAVLVQQALTQAEAGVDMVAPSDMMDGRIGAIRQALEARGLIHTRIMAYSAKYASAFYGPFRDAVGSAGNLGKSNKKVYQMDPGNSDEALREVAMDLAEGADMVMVKPGMPYLDIVRRVKDEFKVPTFAYQVSGEYAMLKAAAQNGWLDHDLVMMESLLAFKRAGADGVLTYFARDAARLIRQS
;
A
#
# COMPACT_ATOMS: atom_id res chain seq x y z
N MET A 1 -35.46 -18.40 50.72
CA MET A 1 -34.25 -18.97 51.34
C MET A 1 -33.06 -18.28 50.67
N ALA A 2 -32.32 -17.53 51.47
CA ALA A 2 -31.21 -16.71 51.05
C ALA A 2 -29.96 -17.56 50.81
N GLY A 3 -29.18 -17.23 49.76
CA GLY A 3 -27.88 -17.85 49.45
C GLY A 3 -26.88 -16.78 49.02
N GLN A 4 -25.91 -16.60 49.85
CA GLN A 4 -24.88 -15.57 49.97
C GLN A 4 -23.96 -15.42 48.76
N ALA A 5 -23.51 -14.17 48.49
CA ALA A 5 -22.42 -13.82 47.63
C ALA A 5 -21.06 -14.04 48.33
N PRO A 6 -19.97 -14.36 47.63
CA PRO A 6 -18.64 -14.40 48.21
C PRO A 6 -17.89 -13.07 48.10
N THR A 7 -17.19 -12.79 49.16
CA THR A 7 -16.44 -11.60 49.54
C THR A 7 -15.16 -11.38 48.70
N VAL A 8 -14.89 -10.13 48.34
CA VAL A 8 -13.63 -9.67 47.70
C VAL A 8 -12.51 -9.58 48.74
N ALA A 9 -11.38 -10.27 48.51
CA ALA A 9 -10.18 -10.15 49.30
C ALA A 9 -9.28 -9.01 48.78
N GLN A 10 -9.01 -8.05 49.66
CA GLN A 10 -8.03 -6.95 49.45
C GLN A 10 -6.59 -7.49 49.57
N ALA A 11 -5.76 -7.31 48.54
CA ALA A 11 -4.32 -7.56 48.62
C ALA A 11 -3.58 -6.23 48.91
N LYS A 12 -2.77 -6.29 49.96
CA LYS A 12 -1.92 -5.20 50.50
C LYS A 12 -0.76 -4.86 49.53
N LYS A 13 -0.52 -3.54 49.33
CA LYS A 13 0.67 -3.00 48.68
C LYS A 13 1.87 -3.05 49.62
N THR A 14 3.00 -3.54 49.13
CA THR A 14 4.33 -3.37 49.72
C THR A 14 5.21 -2.57 48.74
N PRO A 15 6.04 -1.59 49.20
CA PRO A 15 6.84 -0.75 48.32
C PRO A 15 8.22 -1.40 48.04
N GLY A 16 8.53 -1.55 46.76
CA GLY A 16 9.83 -2.10 46.29
C GLY A 16 10.71 -1.03 45.64
N HIS A 17 11.91 -1.04 46.05
CA HIS A 17 13.09 -0.23 45.71
C HIS A 17 13.27 0.11 44.22
N ARG A 18 13.63 1.40 43.95
CA ARG A 18 14.21 1.85 42.67
C ARG A 18 15.73 1.72 42.72
N PRO A 19 16.42 1.17 41.72
CA PRO A 19 17.84 1.36 41.53
C PRO A 19 18.15 2.69 40.84
N ARG A 20 19.11 3.43 41.39
CA ARG A 20 19.75 4.62 40.78
C ARG A 20 20.61 4.19 39.61
N VAL A 21 20.45 4.81 38.44
CA VAL A 21 21.38 4.76 37.33
C VAL A 21 22.34 5.95 37.45
N GLY A 22 23.62 5.67 37.57
CA GLY A 22 24.68 6.66 37.64
C GLY A 22 25.03 7.22 36.27
N SER A 23 25.32 8.51 36.23
CA SER A 23 25.83 9.23 35.07
C SER A 23 27.30 8.97 34.86
N PRO A 24 27.83 8.80 33.63
CA PRO A 24 29.28 8.80 33.39
C PRO A 24 29.81 10.23 33.22
N SER A 25 30.88 10.50 33.91
CA SER A 25 31.66 11.73 33.93
C SER A 25 32.40 11.96 32.58
N ALA A 26 32.46 13.24 32.20
CA ALA A 26 33.31 13.74 31.13
C ALA A 26 34.79 13.68 31.50
N SER A 27 35.61 13.13 30.64
CA SER A 27 37.06 13.26 30.68
C SER A 27 37.54 14.13 29.51
N THR A 28 38.09 15.28 29.88
CA THR A 28 38.82 16.20 29.02
C THR A 28 40.22 15.64 28.71
N HIS A 29 40.62 15.58 27.46
CA HIS A 29 42.03 15.53 27.06
C HIS A 29 42.32 16.67 26.08
N GLN A 30 43.24 17.54 26.54
CA GLN A 30 43.89 18.61 25.77
C GLN A 30 45.10 18.08 25.00
N GLY A 31 45.26 18.57 23.78
CA GLY A 31 46.34 19.06 23.04
C GLY A 31 47.39 18.12 22.42
N PRO A 32 48.31 18.56 21.57
CA PRO A 32 48.58 19.94 21.13
C PRO A 32 48.65 20.14 19.62
N ALA A 33 48.63 21.39 19.23
CA ALA A 33 48.78 21.87 17.87
C ALA A 33 50.21 21.67 17.30
N GLN A 34 50.30 21.24 16.03
CA GLN A 34 51.46 21.52 15.20
C GLN A 34 51.02 21.93 13.77
N GLY A 35 51.54 23.05 13.34
CA GLY A 35 51.29 23.64 12.03
C GLY A 35 52.02 22.89 10.91
N GLY A 36 51.32 22.74 9.78
CA GLY A 36 51.80 22.21 8.52
C GLY A 36 51.52 23.19 7.39
N LYS A 37 52.53 23.61 6.70
CA LYS A 37 52.58 24.61 5.63
C LYS A 37 51.74 24.22 4.43
N ALA A 38 51.11 25.22 3.82
CA ALA A 38 50.44 25.15 2.52
C ALA A 38 51.44 24.70 1.45
N GLY A 39 51.12 23.62 0.75
CA GLY A 39 51.82 23.18 -0.45
C GLY A 39 51.01 23.56 -1.69
N ASP A 40 51.57 24.34 -2.57
CA ASP A 40 51.08 24.67 -3.90
C ASP A 40 50.94 23.42 -4.76
N SER A 41 49.73 23.02 -5.07
CA SER A 41 49.44 22.01 -6.09
C SER A 41 49.06 22.68 -7.40
N LYS A 42 50.04 22.72 -8.32
CA LYS A 42 49.83 23.10 -9.72
C LYS A 42 48.90 22.10 -10.39
N LEU A 43 47.79 22.59 -10.94
CA LEU A 43 46.89 21.82 -11.78
C LEU A 43 47.54 21.53 -13.15
N PRO A 44 47.35 20.34 -13.76
CA PRO A 44 47.89 20.04 -15.07
C PRO A 44 47.13 20.83 -16.17
N ASN A 45 47.89 21.46 -17.07
CA ASN A 45 47.38 22.06 -18.29
C ASN A 45 46.85 20.99 -19.24
N VAL A 46 45.53 20.95 -19.45
CA VAL A 46 44.88 20.10 -20.45
C VAL A 46 44.80 20.87 -21.77
N ASN A 47 45.55 20.41 -22.77
CA ASN A 47 45.57 20.93 -24.12
C ASN A 47 44.32 20.52 -24.90
N LEU A 48 43.42 21.47 -25.18
CA LEU A 48 42.07 21.26 -25.78
C LEU A 48 42.09 21.32 -27.33
N SER A 49 43.13 20.85 -27.98
CA SER A 49 43.18 20.84 -29.46
C SER A 49 43.09 19.44 -30.04
N ASN A 50 42.02 18.74 -29.91
CA ASN A 50 41.56 17.65 -30.81
C ASN A 50 40.50 16.81 -30.12
N ASN A 51 39.25 17.25 -30.08
CA ASN A 51 38.11 16.36 -30.11
C ASN A 51 36.84 17.12 -30.52
N LYS A 52 36.44 16.95 -31.76
CA LYS A 52 35.20 17.49 -32.33
C LYS A 52 34.01 16.61 -32.01
N THR A 53 33.72 16.31 -30.74
CA THR A 53 32.40 15.83 -30.36
C THR A 53 32.30 15.79 -28.82
N ILE A 54 32.24 16.94 -28.19
CA ILE A 54 31.76 17.04 -26.81
C ILE A 54 30.26 17.29 -26.88
N ASN A 55 29.50 16.32 -26.49
CA ASN A 55 28.04 16.37 -26.44
C ASN A 55 27.62 17.56 -25.54
N LYS A 56 26.76 18.46 -26.02
CA LYS A 56 26.29 19.66 -25.30
C LYS A 56 25.82 19.40 -23.86
N PHE A 57 25.41 18.19 -23.58
CA PHE A 57 24.96 17.76 -22.23
C PHE A 57 26.11 17.72 -21.21
N ASN A 58 27.30 17.28 -21.60
CA ASN A 58 28.43 17.19 -20.67
C ASN A 58 29.01 18.55 -20.31
N PHE A 59 28.89 19.56 -21.21
CA PHE A 59 29.37 20.91 -20.95
C PHE A 59 28.47 21.62 -19.90
N ILE A 60 27.17 21.40 -19.94
CA ILE A 60 26.23 21.99 -18.97
C ILE A 60 26.48 21.42 -17.57
N PHE A 61 26.74 20.10 -17.45
CA PHE A 61 27.04 19.48 -16.17
C PHE A 61 28.35 19.96 -15.54
N TYR A 62 29.37 20.22 -16.36
CA TYR A 62 30.66 20.72 -15.88
C TYR A 62 30.59 22.17 -15.37
N VAL A 63 29.83 23.02 -16.05
CA VAL A 63 29.63 24.42 -15.66
C VAL A 63 28.82 24.56 -14.38
N VAL A 64 27.80 23.68 -14.17
CA VAL A 64 27.00 23.68 -12.96
C VAL A 64 27.78 23.14 -11.74
N PHE A 65 28.66 22.15 -11.93
CA PHE A 65 29.42 21.56 -10.83
C PHE A 65 30.57 22.46 -10.33
N VAL A 66 31.24 23.22 -11.24
CA VAL A 66 32.32 24.15 -10.88
C VAL A 66 31.77 25.46 -10.30
N GLY A 67 30.57 25.87 -10.71
CA GLY A 67 29.92 27.11 -10.22
C GLY A 67 29.44 27.04 -8.75
N TYR A 68 29.28 25.84 -8.17
CA TYR A 68 28.80 25.68 -6.82
C TYR A 68 29.87 25.94 -5.73
N GLN A 69 31.14 26.02 -6.09
CA GLN A 69 32.24 26.20 -5.14
C GLN A 69 32.76 27.64 -4.96
N GLN A 70 32.30 28.60 -5.75
CA GLN A 70 32.74 30.01 -5.59
C GLN A 70 31.55 30.92 -5.25
N ARG A 71 31.44 31.31 -4.00
CA ARG A 71 30.49 32.33 -3.54
C ARG A 71 30.90 33.71 -4.00
N ALA A 72 29.97 34.48 -4.51
CA ALA A 72 29.82 35.95 -4.42
C ALA A 72 29.99 36.84 -5.64
N THR A 73 30.19 36.38 -6.88
CA THR A 73 30.27 37.36 -8.03
C THR A 73 29.49 36.95 -9.29
N THR A 74 28.63 35.96 -9.27
CA THR A 74 28.05 35.37 -10.49
C THR A 74 26.57 35.65 -10.77
N ARG A 75 25.87 36.50 -10.02
CA ARG A 75 24.47 36.83 -10.33
C ARG A 75 24.28 37.52 -11.71
N HIS A 76 25.17 38.39 -12.10
CA HIS A 76 25.06 39.11 -13.39
C HIS A 76 25.43 38.26 -14.63
N PHE A 77 26.24 37.22 -14.48
CA PHE A 77 26.61 36.36 -15.60
C PHE A 77 25.56 35.29 -15.92
N ALA A 78 24.88 34.77 -14.89
CA ALA A 78 23.79 33.83 -15.08
C ALA A 78 22.58 34.46 -15.79
N ASP A 79 22.20 35.68 -15.41
CA ASP A 79 21.07 36.39 -16.03
C ASP A 79 21.28 36.70 -17.52
N SER A 80 22.52 36.90 -17.95
CA SER A 80 22.82 37.16 -19.37
C SER A 80 22.86 35.89 -20.23
N LEU A 81 23.23 34.74 -19.63
CA LEU A 81 23.29 33.46 -20.33
C LEU A 81 21.88 32.84 -20.54
N PHE A 82 20.98 33.11 -19.61
CA PHE A 82 19.59 32.59 -19.69
C PHE A 82 18.67 33.42 -20.59
N ARG A 83 19.03 34.66 -20.93
CA ARG A 83 18.26 35.49 -21.89
C ARG A 83 18.43 35.08 -23.36
N GLY A 84 19.45 34.27 -23.67
CA GLY A 84 19.75 33.83 -25.04
C GLY A 84 19.22 32.44 -25.43
N LEU A 85 18.73 31.65 -24.48
CA LEU A 85 18.12 30.36 -24.76
C LEU A 85 16.61 30.55 -24.80
N GLY A 86 16.06 30.54 -26.02
CA GLY A 86 14.64 30.66 -26.25
C GLY A 86 13.82 29.78 -25.31
N GLN A 87 12.75 30.34 -24.78
CA GLN A 87 11.79 29.75 -23.88
C GLN A 87 11.38 28.32 -24.31
N THR A 88 12.00 27.29 -23.74
CA THR A 88 11.35 26.01 -23.59
C THR A 88 10.58 26.08 -22.28
N SER A 89 9.27 26.21 -22.40
CA SER A 89 8.33 26.29 -21.30
C SER A 89 8.33 25.00 -20.48
N GLY A 90 9.31 24.88 -19.58
CA GLY A 90 9.12 24.11 -18.37
C GLY A 90 8.38 25.03 -17.41
N THR A 91 7.12 24.83 -17.21
CA THR A 91 6.32 25.52 -16.20
C THR A 91 6.88 25.21 -14.82
N ILE A 92 7.91 25.97 -14.41
CA ILE A 92 7.96 26.37 -12.99
C ILE A 92 6.66 27.16 -12.84
N PHE A 93 5.72 26.63 -12.09
CA PHE A 93 4.59 27.42 -11.62
C PHE A 93 5.21 28.57 -10.84
N ASP A 94 5.38 29.70 -11.52
CA ASP A 94 5.50 30.99 -10.88
C ASP A 94 4.16 31.14 -10.15
N MET A 95 4.12 30.76 -8.86
CA MET A 95 2.99 31.02 -7.99
C MET A 95 2.93 32.51 -7.86
N ASN A 96 2.34 33.17 -8.86
CA ASN A 96 2.01 34.58 -8.78
C ASN A 96 1.44 34.81 -7.40
N PRO A 97 2.03 35.71 -6.60
CA PRO A 97 1.58 35.90 -5.24
C PRO A 97 0.10 36.26 -5.31
N VAL A 98 -0.70 35.35 -4.77
CA VAL A 98 -2.14 35.58 -4.64
C VAL A 98 -2.31 36.94 -3.96
N ALA A 99 -3.20 37.76 -4.49
CA ALA A 99 -3.40 39.12 -3.98
C ALA A 99 -3.42 39.14 -2.43
N PRO A 100 -2.76 40.12 -1.77
CA PRO A 100 -2.67 40.14 -0.32
C PRO A 100 -4.03 40.43 0.32
N PHE A 101 -4.13 40.16 1.62
CA PHE A 101 -5.28 40.61 2.42
C PHE A 101 -5.39 42.16 2.34
N PRO A 102 -6.60 42.74 2.23
CA PRO A 102 -7.93 42.11 2.29
C PRO A 102 -8.50 41.64 0.95
N SER A 103 -7.83 41.86 -0.17
CA SER A 103 -8.32 41.47 -1.51
C SER A 103 -8.50 39.97 -1.63
N ASN A 104 -7.55 39.19 -1.10
CA ASN A 104 -7.67 37.74 -0.97
C ASN A 104 -8.09 37.36 0.47
N ARG A 105 -9.19 36.61 0.57
CA ARG A 105 -9.72 36.08 1.83
C ARG A 105 -10.12 34.61 1.61
N PRO A 106 -9.23 33.65 1.85
CA PRO A 106 -9.54 32.22 1.64
C PRO A 106 -10.76 31.73 2.44
N ARG A 107 -11.06 32.34 3.60
CA ARG A 107 -12.27 32.04 4.38
C ARG A 107 -13.58 32.36 3.66
N ARG A 108 -13.56 33.18 2.63
CA ARG A 108 -14.74 33.52 1.82
C ARG A 108 -15.32 32.26 1.16
N LEU A 109 -14.46 31.36 0.67
CA LEU A 109 -14.86 30.09 0.05
C LEU A 109 -15.29 29.02 1.06
N ARG A 110 -15.03 29.22 2.36
CA ARG A 110 -15.38 28.27 3.43
C ARG A 110 -16.66 28.65 4.16
N ARG A 111 -17.20 29.85 3.94
CA ARG A 111 -18.29 30.42 4.73
C ARG A 111 -19.58 29.62 4.60
N ASP A 112 -19.99 29.34 3.38
CA ASP A 112 -21.29 28.76 3.08
C ASP A 112 -21.11 27.34 2.52
N GLU A 113 -22.09 26.46 2.79
CA GLU A 113 -22.02 25.07 2.37
C GLU A 113 -22.00 24.91 0.85
N PHE A 114 -22.87 25.65 0.15
CA PHE A 114 -22.91 25.61 -1.33
C PHE A 114 -21.56 25.99 -1.94
N THR A 115 -20.84 26.96 -1.34
CA THR A 115 -19.51 27.34 -1.82
C THR A 115 -18.51 26.24 -1.54
N ARG A 116 -18.50 25.64 -0.33
CA ARG A 116 -17.60 24.51 -0.01
C ARG A 116 -17.83 23.33 -0.96
N ASN A 117 -19.09 23.04 -1.28
CA ASN A 117 -19.44 21.96 -2.23
C ASN A 117 -18.99 22.30 -3.66
N LEU A 118 -19.16 23.58 -4.09
CA LEU A 118 -18.77 24.03 -5.42
C LEU A 118 -17.25 23.93 -5.67
N VAL A 119 -16.43 24.22 -4.65
CA VAL A 119 -14.96 24.25 -4.79
C VAL A 119 -14.29 22.96 -4.31
N ARG A 120 -15.05 21.94 -3.96
CA ARG A 120 -14.53 20.64 -3.50
C ARG A 120 -13.81 19.93 -4.64
N GLU A 121 -12.53 19.64 -4.43
CA GLU A 121 -11.65 19.03 -5.45
C GLU A 121 -11.83 17.51 -5.57
N ASN A 122 -12.17 16.84 -4.46
CA ASN A 122 -12.27 15.39 -4.41
C ASN A 122 -13.56 14.95 -3.73
N GLN A 123 -14.12 13.84 -4.23
CA GLN A 123 -15.28 13.19 -3.64
C GLN A 123 -15.04 11.68 -3.58
N VAL A 124 -15.70 11.02 -2.64
CA VAL A 124 -15.78 9.56 -2.56
C VAL A 124 -17.14 9.13 -3.10
N THR A 125 -17.12 8.18 -4.01
CA THR A 125 -18.33 7.56 -4.56
C THR A 125 -18.32 6.06 -4.30
N PRO A 126 -19.45 5.34 -4.38
CA PRO A 126 -19.44 3.89 -4.30
C PRO A 126 -18.53 3.21 -5.34
N HIS A 127 -18.30 3.85 -6.48
CA HIS A 127 -17.45 3.33 -7.57
C HIS A 127 -15.95 3.36 -7.25
N ASP A 128 -15.55 4.09 -6.20
CA ASP A 128 -14.17 4.14 -5.73
C ASP A 128 -13.84 2.99 -4.75
N LEU A 129 -14.83 2.15 -4.38
CA LEU A 129 -14.71 1.19 -3.29
C LEU A 129 -14.56 -0.24 -3.80
N ILE A 130 -13.59 -0.98 -3.24
CA ILE A 130 -13.44 -2.42 -3.39
C ILE A 130 -13.71 -3.05 -2.02
N TYR A 131 -14.62 -4.02 -1.95
CA TYR A 131 -15.01 -4.63 -0.68
C TYR A 131 -14.29 -5.97 -0.45
N PRO A 132 -13.37 -6.07 0.53
CA PRO A 132 -12.69 -7.31 0.89
C PRO A 132 -13.59 -8.20 1.75
N VAL A 133 -13.61 -9.50 1.44
CA VAL A 133 -14.38 -10.50 2.17
C VAL A 133 -13.52 -11.73 2.51
N PHE A 134 -13.74 -12.28 3.69
CA PHE A 134 -13.14 -13.55 4.10
C PHE A 134 -14.11 -14.69 3.83
N VAL A 135 -13.67 -15.67 3.03
CA VAL A 135 -14.50 -16.80 2.62
C VAL A 135 -13.96 -18.08 3.24
N LEU A 136 -14.83 -18.86 3.86
CA LEU A 136 -14.51 -20.19 4.39
C LEU A 136 -15.38 -21.27 3.74
N ASP A 137 -14.91 -22.49 3.80
CA ASP A 137 -15.65 -23.64 3.25
C ASP A 137 -16.80 -24.04 4.18
N GLY A 138 -17.73 -24.81 3.62
CA GLY A 138 -18.91 -25.31 4.33
C GLY A 138 -20.21 -24.64 3.91
N GLN A 139 -21.24 -24.85 4.71
CA GLN A 139 -22.58 -24.31 4.50
C GLN A 139 -23.10 -23.71 5.80
N ASN A 140 -23.76 -22.57 5.72
CA ASN A 140 -24.29 -21.80 6.85
C ASN A 140 -23.22 -21.49 7.94
N GLN A 141 -21.98 -21.25 7.50
CA GLN A 141 -20.87 -20.95 8.39
C GLN A 141 -20.64 -19.44 8.48
N ARG A 142 -20.66 -18.92 9.71
CA ARG A 142 -20.41 -17.52 10.04
C ARG A 142 -19.51 -17.43 11.25
N GLN A 143 -18.39 -16.73 11.12
CA GLN A 143 -17.42 -16.52 12.20
C GLN A 143 -17.04 -15.06 12.30
N GLN A 144 -17.15 -14.46 13.48
CA GLN A 144 -16.70 -13.10 13.74
C GLN A 144 -15.16 -13.04 13.77
N VAL A 145 -14.57 -11.98 13.21
CA VAL A 145 -13.16 -11.68 13.38
C VAL A 145 -13.00 -10.77 14.61
N GLY A 146 -12.54 -11.32 15.73
CA GLY A 146 -12.51 -10.60 17.01
C GLY A 146 -11.70 -9.30 16.99
N SER A 147 -10.62 -9.27 16.21
CA SER A 147 -9.75 -8.09 16.04
C SER A 147 -10.28 -7.06 15.03
N MET A 148 -11.41 -7.37 14.34
CA MET A 148 -12.01 -6.50 13.32
C MET A 148 -13.52 -6.39 13.54
N PRO A 149 -14.00 -5.51 14.44
CA PRO A 149 -15.43 -5.42 14.79
C PRO A 149 -16.31 -5.19 13.56
N GLY A 150 -17.31 -6.09 13.37
CA GLY A 150 -18.23 -6.05 12.24
C GLY A 150 -17.76 -6.77 10.98
N VAL A 151 -16.55 -7.32 10.97
CA VAL A 151 -16.04 -8.17 9.88
C VAL A 151 -16.23 -9.64 10.21
N GLU A 152 -16.67 -10.41 9.23
CA GLU A 152 -16.98 -11.83 9.37
C GLU A 152 -16.28 -12.67 8.31
N ARG A 153 -16.03 -13.95 8.66
CA ARG A 153 -15.74 -15.02 7.70
C ARG A 153 -17.04 -15.70 7.35
N LEU A 154 -17.33 -15.85 6.07
CA LEU A 154 -18.62 -16.36 5.60
C LEU A 154 -18.42 -17.55 4.65
N SER A 155 -19.29 -18.57 4.77
CA SER A 155 -19.42 -19.57 3.71
C SER A 155 -20.10 -18.97 2.47
N LEU A 156 -19.94 -19.61 1.31
CA LEU A 156 -20.44 -19.12 0.03
C LEU A 156 -21.93 -18.76 0.06
N ASP A 157 -22.77 -19.61 0.64
CA ASP A 157 -24.22 -19.38 0.75
C ASP A 157 -24.57 -18.09 1.52
N LEU A 158 -23.79 -17.76 2.57
CA LEU A 158 -23.95 -16.52 3.33
C LEU A 158 -23.24 -15.31 2.68
N LEU A 159 -22.30 -15.55 1.78
CA LEU A 159 -21.64 -14.49 1.01
C LEU A 159 -22.54 -13.95 -0.11
N LEU A 160 -23.40 -14.77 -0.71
CA LEU A 160 -24.25 -14.35 -1.83
C LEU A 160 -25.16 -13.15 -1.49
N PRO A 161 -25.85 -13.08 -0.33
CA PRO A 161 -26.58 -11.87 0.06
C PRO A 161 -25.70 -10.63 0.24
N VAL A 162 -24.45 -10.82 0.63
CA VAL A 162 -23.47 -9.72 0.77
C VAL A 162 -23.05 -9.20 -0.61
N ALA A 163 -22.87 -10.10 -1.58
CA ALA A 163 -22.59 -9.74 -2.98
C ALA A 163 -23.75 -8.97 -3.60
N GLU A 164 -24.99 -9.44 -3.38
CA GLU A 164 -26.20 -8.72 -3.82
C GLU A 164 -26.30 -7.30 -3.21
N ASP A 165 -25.95 -7.15 -1.92
CA ASP A 165 -25.92 -5.84 -1.27
C ASP A 165 -24.83 -4.93 -1.88
N CYS A 166 -23.66 -5.47 -2.24
CA CYS A 166 -22.63 -4.71 -2.95
C CYS A 166 -23.13 -4.17 -4.30
N VAL A 167 -23.78 -5.03 -5.10
CA VAL A 167 -24.41 -4.62 -6.38
C VAL A 167 -25.43 -3.51 -6.14
N LYS A 168 -26.35 -3.71 -5.19
CA LYS A 168 -27.38 -2.71 -4.82
C LYS A 168 -26.76 -1.40 -4.36
N LEU A 169 -25.64 -1.42 -3.67
CA LEU A 169 -24.93 -0.23 -3.19
C LEU A 169 -24.08 0.45 -4.27
N GLY A 170 -23.88 -0.18 -5.43
CA GLY A 170 -23.05 0.33 -6.52
C GLY A 170 -21.56 0.15 -6.26
N ILE A 171 -21.16 -0.78 -5.37
CA ILE A 171 -19.77 -1.17 -5.16
C ILE A 171 -19.36 -2.07 -6.34
N PRO A 172 -18.35 -1.68 -7.14
CA PRO A 172 -18.07 -2.36 -8.41
C PRO A 172 -17.32 -3.68 -8.25
N VAL A 173 -16.55 -3.87 -7.19
CA VAL A 173 -15.61 -5.01 -7.05
C VAL A 173 -15.66 -5.58 -5.63
N MET A 174 -15.69 -6.92 -5.56
CA MET A 174 -15.48 -7.69 -4.35
C MET A 174 -14.13 -8.41 -4.41
N ALA A 175 -13.31 -8.29 -3.36
CA ALA A 175 -12.01 -8.94 -3.25
C ALA A 175 -12.09 -10.15 -2.30
N LEU A 176 -11.71 -11.33 -2.80
CA LEU A 176 -11.83 -12.60 -2.07
C LEU A 176 -10.53 -12.96 -1.35
N PHE A 177 -10.62 -13.22 -0.04
CA PHE A 177 -9.55 -13.74 0.80
C PHE A 177 -9.98 -15.07 1.43
N PRO A 178 -9.40 -16.21 1.01
CA PRO A 178 -9.82 -17.51 1.51
C PRO A 178 -9.30 -17.78 2.92
N VAL A 179 -10.14 -18.47 3.72
CA VAL A 179 -9.76 -19.09 4.99
C VAL A 179 -9.71 -20.59 4.74
N ILE A 180 -8.51 -21.12 4.56
CA ILE A 180 -8.29 -22.53 4.21
C ILE A 180 -8.17 -23.37 5.47
N ASP A 181 -8.85 -24.53 5.47
CA ASP A 181 -8.75 -25.49 6.57
C ASP A 181 -7.30 -25.96 6.74
N ALA A 182 -6.88 -26.12 7.98
CA ALA A 182 -5.50 -26.49 8.31
C ALA A 182 -5.08 -27.84 7.69
N SER A 183 -6.02 -28.76 7.48
CA SER A 183 -5.76 -30.07 6.86
C SER A 183 -5.42 -29.99 5.35
N LEU A 184 -5.77 -28.88 4.70
CA LEU A 184 -5.50 -28.64 3.27
C LEU A 184 -4.21 -27.81 3.07
N LYS A 185 -3.59 -27.35 4.16
CA LYS A 185 -2.34 -26.56 4.07
C LYS A 185 -1.14 -27.51 4.06
N ASP A 186 -0.21 -27.23 3.14
CA ASP A 186 1.06 -27.95 3.07
C ASP A 186 2.23 -26.98 2.83
N PRO A 187 3.50 -27.43 2.87
CA PRO A 187 4.63 -26.53 2.66
C PRO A 187 4.71 -25.94 1.25
N THR A 188 4.03 -26.52 0.27
CA THR A 188 4.08 -26.12 -1.15
C THR A 188 2.88 -25.27 -1.58
N GLY A 189 1.87 -25.10 -0.71
CA GLY A 189 0.65 -24.37 -1.03
C GLY A 189 -0.18 -25.00 -2.15
N LYS A 190 -0.15 -26.34 -2.30
CA LYS A 190 -0.77 -27.08 -3.41
C LYS A 190 -2.25 -26.76 -3.61
N GLU A 191 -3.00 -26.51 -2.53
CA GLU A 191 -4.42 -26.18 -2.60
C GLU A 191 -4.69 -24.85 -3.35
N ALA A 192 -3.70 -23.97 -3.48
CA ALA A 192 -3.82 -22.73 -4.26
C ALA A 192 -4.05 -22.98 -5.77
N MET A 193 -3.61 -24.14 -6.27
CA MET A 193 -3.72 -24.56 -7.68
C MET A 193 -4.89 -25.50 -7.92
N ASN A 194 -5.70 -25.82 -6.90
CA ASN A 194 -6.82 -26.74 -7.02
C ASN A 194 -7.99 -26.11 -7.79
N PRO A 195 -8.35 -26.58 -9.02
CA PRO A 195 -9.43 -25.97 -9.80
C PRO A 195 -10.81 -26.14 -9.16
N ASP A 196 -10.97 -27.10 -8.26
CA ASP A 196 -12.19 -27.34 -7.49
C ASP A 196 -12.09 -26.85 -6.04
N GLY A 197 -11.02 -26.12 -5.73
CA GLY A 197 -10.77 -25.49 -4.45
C GLY A 197 -11.79 -24.38 -4.10
N LEU A 198 -11.69 -23.85 -2.89
CA LEU A 198 -12.64 -22.85 -2.37
C LEU A 198 -12.74 -21.62 -3.27
N VAL A 199 -11.60 -21.02 -3.67
CA VAL A 199 -11.59 -19.77 -4.45
C VAL A 199 -12.23 -19.95 -5.82
N PRO A 200 -11.85 -20.93 -6.67
CA PRO A 200 -12.49 -21.15 -7.96
C PRO A 200 -13.98 -21.44 -7.87
N ARG A 201 -14.44 -22.18 -6.86
CA ARG A 201 -15.88 -22.45 -6.64
C ARG A 201 -16.65 -21.16 -6.35
N VAL A 202 -16.11 -20.32 -5.47
CA VAL A 202 -16.70 -19.02 -5.10
C VAL A 202 -16.74 -18.07 -6.30
N VAL A 203 -15.66 -18.01 -7.08
CA VAL A 203 -15.60 -17.19 -8.31
C VAL A 203 -16.70 -17.61 -9.29
N ARG A 204 -16.78 -18.89 -9.63
CA ARG A 204 -17.80 -19.40 -10.54
C ARG A 204 -19.21 -19.04 -10.11
N GLU A 205 -19.54 -19.22 -8.84
CA GLU A 205 -20.89 -18.95 -8.34
C GLU A 205 -21.19 -17.44 -8.31
N LEU A 206 -20.25 -16.59 -7.91
CA LEU A 206 -20.42 -15.13 -7.94
C LEU A 206 -20.61 -14.63 -9.38
N LYS A 207 -19.80 -15.08 -10.34
CA LYS A 207 -19.91 -14.67 -11.75
C LYS A 207 -21.19 -15.18 -12.40
N ASN A 208 -21.67 -16.37 -11.98
CA ASN A 208 -22.95 -16.91 -12.48
C ASN A 208 -24.15 -16.10 -11.98
N ARG A 209 -24.14 -15.65 -10.71
CA ARG A 209 -25.28 -14.93 -10.10
C ARG A 209 -25.24 -13.41 -10.27
N PHE A 210 -24.06 -12.83 -10.30
CA PHE A 210 -23.81 -11.39 -10.33
C PHE A 210 -22.76 -11.05 -11.40
N PRO A 211 -23.08 -11.26 -12.70
CA PRO A 211 -22.11 -11.03 -13.78
C PRO A 211 -21.60 -9.59 -13.84
N GLU A 212 -22.38 -8.63 -13.36
CA GLU A 212 -22.02 -7.21 -13.26
C GLU A 212 -21.07 -6.87 -12.11
N LEU A 213 -20.96 -7.73 -11.08
CA LEU A 213 -20.03 -7.54 -9.97
C LEU A 213 -18.64 -8.01 -10.39
N GLY A 214 -17.66 -7.12 -10.36
CA GLY A 214 -16.27 -7.48 -10.55
C GLY A 214 -15.76 -8.34 -9.37
N VAL A 215 -15.12 -9.45 -9.70
CA VAL A 215 -14.50 -10.32 -8.70
C VAL A 215 -12.99 -10.21 -8.83
N MET A 216 -12.33 -9.90 -7.72
CA MET A 216 -10.88 -9.84 -7.58
C MET A 216 -10.41 -10.96 -6.64
N THR A 217 -9.36 -11.66 -7.00
CA THR A 217 -8.75 -12.70 -6.16
C THR A 217 -7.31 -12.37 -5.83
N ASP A 218 -6.93 -12.66 -4.60
CA ASP A 218 -5.53 -12.57 -4.17
C ASP A 218 -4.71 -13.71 -4.78
N VAL A 219 -3.49 -13.39 -5.26
CA VAL A 219 -2.50 -14.37 -5.71
C VAL A 219 -1.31 -14.31 -4.77
N ALA A 220 -1.32 -15.21 -3.81
CA ALA A 220 -0.29 -15.38 -2.77
C ALA A 220 -0.47 -16.74 -2.09
N LEU A 221 0.57 -17.28 -1.51
CA LEU A 221 0.52 -18.64 -0.96
C LEU A 221 0.28 -18.69 0.55
N ASP A 222 0.33 -17.58 1.28
CA ASP A 222 0.22 -17.56 2.74
C ASP A 222 -1.10 -18.13 3.31
N PRO A 223 -2.27 -18.08 2.62
CA PRO A 223 -3.45 -18.81 3.08
C PRO A 223 -3.33 -20.34 2.96
N PHE A 224 -2.48 -20.81 2.04
CA PHE A 224 -2.38 -22.22 1.62
C PHE A 224 -1.16 -22.94 2.18
N THR A 225 -0.13 -22.19 2.60
CA THR A 225 1.09 -22.77 3.17
C THR A 225 0.95 -23.06 4.65
N SER A 226 1.53 -24.19 5.09
CA SER A 226 1.54 -24.58 6.51
C SER A 226 2.41 -23.67 7.38
N HIS A 227 3.37 -22.96 6.79
CA HIS A 227 4.26 -22.01 7.46
C HIS A 227 3.80 -20.53 7.36
N GLY A 228 2.73 -20.23 6.60
CA GLY A 228 2.14 -18.88 6.52
C GLY A 228 2.96 -17.83 5.78
N GLN A 229 3.96 -18.21 5.00
CA GLN A 229 4.70 -17.33 4.10
C GLN A 229 4.02 -17.25 2.72
N ASP A 230 4.23 -16.15 2.00
CA ASP A 230 3.63 -15.92 0.68
C ASP A 230 4.33 -16.75 -0.44
N GLY A 231 5.42 -17.44 -0.16
CA GLY A 231 6.19 -18.24 -1.11
C GLY A 231 6.75 -19.53 -0.52
N LEU A 232 7.41 -20.30 -1.35
CA LEU A 232 8.06 -21.56 -1.00
C LEU A 232 9.36 -21.31 -0.22
N LEU A 233 9.69 -22.22 0.70
CA LEU A 233 10.88 -22.11 1.55
C LEU A 233 11.94 -23.11 1.11
N ASP A 234 13.21 -22.70 1.19
CA ASP A 234 14.34 -23.63 1.21
C ASP A 234 14.55 -24.24 2.61
N GLU A 235 15.58 -25.08 2.75
CA GLU A 235 15.94 -25.74 4.01
C GLU A 235 16.36 -24.75 5.11
N THR A 236 16.76 -23.54 4.74
CA THR A 236 17.14 -22.46 5.68
C THR A 236 15.97 -21.60 6.12
N GLY A 237 14.82 -21.74 5.48
CA GLY A 237 13.63 -20.91 5.67
C GLY A 237 13.64 -19.61 4.86
N TYR A 238 14.52 -19.52 3.85
CA TYR A 238 14.52 -18.43 2.86
C TYR A 238 13.48 -18.68 1.76
N ILE A 239 12.87 -17.60 1.25
CA ILE A 239 11.87 -17.65 0.18
C ILE A 239 12.56 -17.87 -1.18
N LEU A 240 12.15 -18.92 -1.89
CA LEU A 240 12.58 -19.25 -3.24
C LEU A 240 11.75 -18.45 -4.25
N ASN A 241 12.34 -17.45 -4.87
CA ASN A 241 11.65 -16.52 -5.78
C ASN A 241 11.08 -17.22 -7.01
N ASP A 242 11.91 -17.92 -7.77
CA ASP A 242 11.56 -18.44 -9.08
C ASP A 242 10.59 -19.63 -8.99
N GLU A 243 10.81 -20.52 -8.02
CA GLU A 243 9.91 -21.64 -7.73
C GLU A 243 8.55 -21.15 -7.24
N THR A 244 8.54 -20.11 -6.39
CA THR A 244 7.29 -19.47 -5.94
C THR A 244 6.55 -18.86 -7.12
N THR A 245 7.23 -18.13 -7.99
CA THR A 245 6.63 -17.50 -9.18
C THR A 245 5.96 -18.54 -10.08
N ALA A 246 6.58 -19.71 -10.27
CA ALA A 246 5.97 -20.80 -11.05
C ALA A 246 4.64 -21.28 -10.44
N VAL A 247 4.54 -21.38 -9.10
CA VAL A 247 3.30 -21.75 -8.41
C VAL A 247 2.25 -20.63 -8.49
N LEU A 248 2.66 -19.36 -8.33
CA LEU A 248 1.76 -18.20 -8.45
C LEU A 248 1.15 -18.10 -9.86
N VAL A 249 1.90 -18.41 -10.90
CA VAL A 249 1.37 -18.50 -12.27
C VAL A 249 0.25 -19.54 -12.37
N GLN A 250 0.44 -20.74 -11.80
CA GLN A 250 -0.62 -21.76 -11.80
C GLN A 250 -1.83 -21.36 -10.98
N GLN A 251 -1.63 -20.70 -9.82
CA GLN A 251 -2.71 -20.15 -9.01
C GLN A 251 -3.51 -19.11 -9.82
N ALA A 252 -2.84 -18.16 -10.47
CA ALA A 252 -3.48 -17.13 -11.29
C ALA A 252 -4.27 -17.73 -12.46
N LEU A 253 -3.72 -18.72 -13.15
CA LEU A 253 -4.41 -19.44 -14.23
C LEU A 253 -5.65 -20.16 -13.70
N THR A 254 -5.54 -20.88 -12.58
CA THR A 254 -6.67 -21.59 -11.96
C THR A 254 -7.82 -20.63 -11.62
N GLN A 255 -7.51 -19.45 -11.09
CA GLN A 255 -8.49 -18.41 -10.77
C GLN A 255 -9.10 -17.80 -12.05
N ALA A 256 -8.27 -17.51 -13.06
CA ALA A 256 -8.72 -16.92 -14.32
C ALA A 256 -9.60 -17.91 -15.13
N GLU A 257 -9.26 -19.19 -15.16
CA GLU A 257 -10.07 -20.24 -15.79
C GLU A 257 -11.42 -20.44 -15.06
N ALA A 258 -11.52 -20.09 -13.77
CA ALA A 258 -12.78 -20.06 -13.03
C ALA A 258 -13.66 -18.83 -13.37
N GLY A 259 -13.13 -17.87 -14.15
CA GLY A 259 -13.86 -16.69 -14.60
C GLY A 259 -13.66 -15.43 -13.76
N VAL A 260 -12.58 -15.33 -12.98
CA VAL A 260 -12.27 -14.10 -12.24
C VAL A 260 -12.02 -12.93 -13.19
N ASP A 261 -12.47 -11.73 -12.81
CA ASP A 261 -12.26 -10.51 -13.62
C ASP A 261 -10.85 -9.92 -13.41
N MET A 262 -10.26 -10.14 -12.24
CA MET A 262 -8.99 -9.53 -11.86
C MET A 262 -8.21 -10.42 -10.89
N VAL A 263 -6.97 -10.71 -11.22
CA VAL A 263 -6.01 -11.32 -10.31
C VAL A 263 -5.15 -10.24 -9.66
N ALA A 264 -4.84 -10.39 -8.38
CA ALA A 264 -4.13 -9.38 -7.62
C ALA A 264 -2.92 -9.98 -6.88
N PRO A 265 -1.77 -10.14 -7.55
CA PRO A 265 -0.58 -10.70 -6.95
C PRO A 265 -0.07 -9.84 -5.80
N SER A 266 -0.02 -10.43 -4.60
CA SER A 266 0.35 -9.74 -3.37
C SER A 266 1.56 -10.34 -2.66
N ASP A 267 2.26 -11.24 -3.32
CA ASP A 267 3.37 -12.03 -2.83
C ASP A 267 4.70 -11.24 -2.76
N MET A 268 4.93 -10.28 -3.68
CA MET A 268 6.15 -9.49 -3.83
C MET A 268 7.38 -10.26 -4.35
N MET A 269 7.17 -11.32 -5.14
CA MET A 269 8.28 -12.00 -5.83
C MET A 269 8.71 -11.21 -7.07
N ASP A 270 9.99 -11.20 -7.38
CA ASP A 270 10.53 -10.51 -8.56
C ASP A 270 10.07 -11.22 -9.85
N GLY A 271 9.59 -10.44 -10.83
CA GLY A 271 9.21 -10.96 -12.16
C GLY A 271 7.85 -11.67 -12.22
N ARG A 272 7.11 -11.79 -11.09
CA ARG A 272 5.84 -12.53 -11.04
C ARG A 272 4.75 -11.92 -11.93
N ILE A 273 4.71 -10.62 -12.07
CA ILE A 273 3.68 -9.95 -12.90
C ILE A 273 3.87 -10.30 -14.36
N GLY A 274 5.11 -10.26 -14.86
CA GLY A 274 5.44 -10.63 -16.23
C GLY A 274 5.15 -12.11 -16.53
N ALA A 275 5.50 -13.00 -15.62
CA ALA A 275 5.23 -14.42 -15.75
C ALA A 275 3.72 -14.73 -15.79
N ILE A 276 2.92 -14.10 -14.88
CA ILE A 276 1.45 -14.25 -14.85
C ILE A 276 0.84 -13.68 -16.13
N ARG A 277 1.24 -12.46 -16.57
CA ARG A 277 0.71 -11.85 -17.80
C ARG A 277 0.96 -12.75 -19.01
N GLN A 278 2.19 -13.22 -19.19
CA GLN A 278 2.53 -14.12 -20.31
C GLN A 278 1.69 -15.41 -20.30
N ALA A 279 1.46 -15.98 -19.12
CA ALA A 279 0.67 -17.19 -18.98
C ALA A 279 -0.81 -16.97 -19.31
N LEU A 280 -1.40 -15.85 -18.87
CA LEU A 280 -2.78 -15.46 -19.19
C LEU A 280 -2.96 -15.25 -20.69
N GLU A 281 -2.04 -14.52 -21.35
CA GLU A 281 -2.06 -14.30 -22.79
C GLU A 281 -1.93 -15.64 -23.56
N ALA A 282 -1.01 -16.51 -23.18
CA ALA A 282 -0.80 -17.82 -23.81
C ALA A 282 -2.02 -18.75 -23.70
N ARG A 283 -2.88 -18.56 -22.67
CA ARG A 283 -4.13 -19.30 -22.48
C ARG A 283 -5.35 -18.62 -23.13
N GLY A 284 -5.16 -17.48 -23.79
CA GLY A 284 -6.26 -16.69 -24.37
C GLY A 284 -7.15 -15.97 -23.34
N LEU A 285 -6.69 -15.86 -22.08
CA LEU A 285 -7.39 -15.19 -20.98
C LEU A 285 -7.09 -13.68 -20.99
N ILE A 286 -7.13 -13.06 -22.17
CA ILE A 286 -6.67 -11.70 -22.46
C ILE A 286 -7.44 -10.60 -21.75
N HIS A 287 -8.60 -10.92 -21.20
CA HIS A 287 -9.46 -9.95 -20.48
C HIS A 287 -9.28 -9.98 -18.97
N THR A 288 -8.49 -10.92 -18.42
CA THR A 288 -8.17 -10.96 -17.01
C THR A 288 -7.18 -9.85 -16.67
N ARG A 289 -7.60 -8.90 -15.81
CA ARG A 289 -6.79 -7.77 -15.38
C ARG A 289 -5.80 -8.23 -14.31
N ILE A 290 -4.66 -7.53 -14.23
CA ILE A 290 -3.71 -7.67 -13.12
C ILE A 290 -3.69 -6.38 -12.32
N MET A 291 -4.13 -6.44 -11.04
CA MET A 291 -3.90 -5.40 -10.06
C MET A 291 -2.72 -5.80 -9.18
N ALA A 292 -1.54 -5.30 -9.50
CA ALA A 292 -0.33 -5.65 -8.77
C ALA A 292 -0.24 -4.93 -7.43
N TYR A 293 0.04 -5.65 -6.35
CA TYR A 293 0.44 -5.06 -5.08
C TYR A 293 1.90 -4.60 -5.19
N SER A 294 2.14 -3.60 -6.01
CA SER A 294 3.49 -3.15 -6.42
C SER A 294 4.27 -2.49 -5.27
N ALA A 295 3.58 -1.84 -4.34
CA ALA A 295 4.18 -1.18 -3.19
C ALA A 295 3.60 -1.75 -1.90
N LYS A 296 4.01 -2.96 -1.54
CA LYS A 296 3.58 -3.66 -0.31
C LYS A 296 4.70 -3.66 0.73
N TYR A 297 4.45 -3.02 1.85
CA TYR A 297 5.42 -2.83 2.94
C TYR A 297 5.31 -3.89 4.03
N ALA A 298 6.42 -4.24 4.67
CA ALA A 298 6.45 -5.08 5.87
C ALA A 298 5.90 -4.30 7.07
N SER A 299 4.59 -4.34 7.26
CA SER A 299 3.88 -3.44 8.18
C SER A 299 3.35 -4.13 9.43
N ALA A 300 3.37 -3.40 10.55
CA ALA A 300 2.72 -3.79 11.80
C ALA A 300 1.18 -3.70 11.71
N PHE A 301 0.62 -2.96 10.75
CA PHE A 301 -0.82 -2.82 10.56
C PHE A 301 -1.52 -4.06 10.00
N TYR A 302 -0.80 -5.16 9.72
CA TYR A 302 -1.39 -6.42 9.25
C TYR A 302 -1.85 -7.36 10.38
N GLY A 303 -1.65 -6.99 11.65
CA GLY A 303 -2.00 -7.85 12.78
C GLY A 303 -3.41 -8.46 12.69
N PRO A 304 -4.48 -7.65 12.57
CA PRO A 304 -5.85 -8.18 12.50
C PRO A 304 -6.15 -9.04 11.27
N PHE A 305 -5.49 -8.80 10.13
CA PHE A 305 -5.63 -9.65 8.94
C PHE A 305 -5.12 -11.07 9.18
N ARG A 306 -3.98 -11.22 9.87
CA ARG A 306 -3.44 -12.54 10.23
C ARG A 306 -4.40 -13.34 11.11
N ASP A 307 -5.10 -12.65 12.01
CA ASP A 307 -6.20 -13.26 12.76
C ASP A 307 -7.32 -13.68 11.81
N ALA A 308 -7.76 -12.81 10.90
CA ALA A 308 -8.86 -13.04 9.99
C ALA A 308 -8.68 -14.26 9.05
N VAL A 309 -7.47 -14.47 8.50
CA VAL A 309 -7.16 -15.62 7.63
C VAL A 309 -6.62 -16.84 8.40
N GLY A 310 -6.52 -16.76 9.74
CA GLY A 310 -6.03 -17.85 10.58
C GLY A 310 -4.55 -18.17 10.39
N SER A 311 -3.73 -17.21 9.92
CA SER A 311 -2.28 -17.40 9.70
C SER A 311 -1.41 -16.93 10.87
N ALA A 312 -2.00 -16.31 11.89
CA ALA A 312 -1.25 -15.76 13.02
C ALA A 312 -0.41 -16.79 13.80
N GLY A 313 -0.89 -18.04 13.89
CA GLY A 313 -0.21 -19.14 14.56
C GLY A 313 0.90 -19.80 13.72
N ASN A 314 0.88 -19.63 12.40
CA ASN A 314 1.75 -20.38 11.47
C ASN A 314 3.09 -19.69 11.23
N LEU A 315 3.15 -18.34 11.27
CA LEU A 315 4.39 -17.59 11.03
C LEU A 315 5.48 -17.83 12.10
N GLY A 316 5.12 -18.28 13.30
CA GLY A 316 6.06 -18.50 14.40
C GLY A 316 6.90 -17.24 14.68
N LYS A 317 8.24 -17.38 14.66
CA LYS A 317 9.20 -16.28 14.80
C LYS A 317 9.66 -15.68 13.47
N SER A 318 9.23 -16.22 12.33
CA SER A 318 9.62 -15.72 11.02
C SER A 318 8.91 -14.39 10.68
N ASN A 319 9.49 -13.64 9.75
CA ASN A 319 8.93 -12.36 9.30
C ASN A 319 8.91 -12.32 7.76
N LYS A 320 8.21 -11.34 7.20
CA LYS A 320 8.06 -11.16 5.74
C LYS A 320 9.00 -10.08 5.18
N LYS A 321 10.01 -9.62 5.94
CA LYS A 321 10.89 -8.51 5.55
C LYS A 321 11.87 -8.86 4.42
N VAL A 322 12.03 -10.13 4.09
CA VAL A 322 12.92 -10.59 3.02
C VAL A 322 12.31 -10.38 1.63
N TYR A 323 11.00 -10.09 1.54
CA TYR A 323 10.31 -9.84 0.28
C TYR A 323 9.29 -8.69 0.33
N GLN A 324 8.84 -8.25 1.49
CA GLN A 324 8.05 -7.01 1.62
C GLN A 324 8.96 -5.83 1.90
N MET A 325 8.66 -4.67 1.29
CA MET A 325 9.49 -3.47 1.36
C MET A 325 9.67 -2.94 2.79
N ASP A 326 10.80 -2.32 3.04
CA ASP A 326 11.05 -1.66 4.33
C ASP A 326 10.15 -0.41 4.48
N PRO A 327 9.44 -0.24 5.60
CA PRO A 327 8.63 0.95 5.87
C PRO A 327 9.36 2.29 5.80
N GLY A 328 10.68 2.29 5.91
CA GLY A 328 11.52 3.49 5.79
C GLY A 328 11.81 3.94 4.36
N ASN A 329 11.46 3.12 3.34
CA ASN A 329 11.82 3.37 1.95
C ASN A 329 10.64 3.96 1.16
N SER A 330 10.90 4.99 0.36
CA SER A 330 9.91 5.58 -0.53
C SER A 330 10.31 5.54 -2.01
N ASP A 331 11.61 5.62 -2.33
CA ASP A 331 12.10 5.56 -3.72
C ASP A 331 12.05 4.13 -4.28
N GLU A 332 12.20 3.12 -3.41
CA GLU A 332 12.01 1.72 -3.74
C GLU A 332 10.61 1.46 -4.31
N ALA A 333 9.56 2.06 -3.73
CA ALA A 333 8.19 1.91 -4.21
C ALA A 333 8.02 2.35 -5.67
N LEU A 334 8.66 3.44 -6.10
CA LEU A 334 8.59 3.87 -7.50
C LEU A 334 9.30 2.90 -8.43
N ARG A 335 10.40 2.30 -7.99
CA ARG A 335 11.12 1.28 -8.78
C ARG A 335 10.28 0.01 -8.93
N GLU A 336 9.69 -0.50 -7.84
CA GLU A 336 8.80 -1.66 -7.85
C GLU A 336 7.59 -1.45 -8.77
N VAL A 337 6.93 -0.29 -8.66
CA VAL A 337 5.80 0.08 -9.53
C VAL A 337 6.23 0.15 -10.99
N ALA A 338 7.40 0.74 -11.29
CA ALA A 338 7.90 0.82 -12.66
C ALA A 338 8.15 -0.56 -13.27
N MET A 339 8.68 -1.50 -12.49
CA MET A 339 8.92 -2.88 -12.92
C MET A 339 7.60 -3.61 -13.17
N ASP A 340 6.65 -3.58 -12.24
CA ASP A 340 5.35 -4.24 -12.40
C ASP A 340 4.57 -3.69 -13.61
N LEU A 341 4.63 -2.38 -13.88
CA LEU A 341 4.02 -1.78 -15.07
C LEU A 341 4.70 -2.24 -16.36
N ALA A 342 6.05 -2.32 -16.38
CA ALA A 342 6.80 -2.83 -17.53
C ALA A 342 6.53 -4.33 -17.79
N GLU A 343 6.20 -5.07 -16.75
CA GLU A 343 5.82 -6.49 -16.79
C GLU A 343 4.35 -6.71 -17.20
N GLY A 344 3.53 -5.69 -17.26
CA GLY A 344 2.15 -5.78 -17.78
C GLY A 344 1.06 -5.72 -16.71
N ALA A 345 1.30 -5.07 -15.57
CA ALA A 345 0.24 -4.71 -14.64
C ALA A 345 -0.72 -3.69 -15.28
N ASP A 346 -2.04 -3.90 -15.15
CA ASP A 346 -3.06 -2.95 -15.60
C ASP A 346 -3.31 -1.86 -14.56
N MET A 347 -3.13 -2.19 -13.30
CA MET A 347 -3.38 -1.35 -12.14
C MET A 347 -2.35 -1.66 -11.05
N VAL A 348 -2.06 -0.67 -10.21
CA VAL A 348 -1.11 -0.81 -9.11
C VAL A 348 -1.74 -0.46 -7.77
N MET A 349 -1.31 -1.13 -6.70
CA MET A 349 -1.82 -0.94 -5.35
C MET A 349 -0.71 -0.66 -4.35
N VAL A 350 -0.94 0.34 -3.49
CA VAL A 350 -0.11 0.65 -2.32
C VAL A 350 -0.73 0.01 -1.08
N LYS A 351 0.05 -0.75 -0.31
CA LYS A 351 -0.39 -1.46 0.90
C LYS A 351 0.69 -1.40 2.00
N PRO A 352 0.36 -0.91 3.21
CA PRO A 352 -0.88 -0.29 3.67
C PRO A 352 -1.21 1.03 2.97
N GLY A 353 -2.38 1.62 3.30
CA GLY A 353 -2.88 2.82 2.67
C GLY A 353 -2.62 4.11 3.45
N MET A 354 -3.32 4.33 4.59
CA MET A 354 -3.29 5.60 5.34
C MET A 354 -1.88 6.03 5.77
N PRO A 355 -1.00 5.15 6.29
CA PRO A 355 0.37 5.54 6.66
C PRO A 355 1.29 5.82 5.45
N TYR A 356 0.83 5.54 4.23
CA TYR A 356 1.60 5.60 2.98
C TYR A 356 0.91 6.48 1.91
N LEU A 357 0.16 7.51 2.33
CA LEU A 357 -0.49 8.47 1.42
C LEU A 357 0.53 9.26 0.58
N ASP A 358 1.74 9.47 1.09
CA ASP A 358 2.88 10.01 0.38
C ASP A 358 3.30 9.12 -0.79
N ILE A 359 3.31 7.79 -0.59
CA ILE A 359 3.61 6.82 -1.64
C ILE A 359 2.50 6.81 -2.69
N VAL A 360 1.23 6.79 -2.27
CA VAL A 360 0.08 6.90 -3.19
C VAL A 360 0.22 8.14 -4.07
N ARG A 361 0.56 9.30 -3.47
CA ARG A 361 0.74 10.55 -4.19
C ARG A 361 1.91 10.47 -5.17
N ARG A 362 3.07 9.97 -4.74
CA ARG A 362 4.26 9.83 -5.57
C ARG A 362 4.02 8.92 -6.78
N VAL A 363 3.41 7.74 -6.55
CA VAL A 363 3.07 6.78 -7.62
C VAL A 363 2.13 7.42 -8.63
N LYS A 364 1.06 8.08 -8.15
CA LYS A 364 0.10 8.74 -9.04
C LYS A 364 0.70 9.87 -9.84
N ASP A 365 1.57 10.68 -9.26
CA ASP A 365 2.23 11.80 -9.95
C ASP A 365 3.24 11.32 -10.99
N GLU A 366 4.00 10.28 -10.68
CA GLU A 366 5.04 9.76 -11.56
C GLU A 366 4.44 9.01 -12.75
N PHE A 367 3.57 8.03 -12.49
CA PHE A 367 3.14 7.09 -13.53
C PHE A 367 1.79 7.44 -14.16
N LYS A 368 0.91 8.16 -13.46
CA LYS A 368 -0.44 8.56 -13.94
C LYS A 368 -1.33 7.38 -14.38
N VAL A 369 -1.05 6.20 -13.87
CA VAL A 369 -1.81 4.97 -14.07
C VAL A 369 -2.94 4.83 -13.04
N PRO A 370 -3.88 3.89 -13.22
CA PRO A 370 -4.84 3.54 -12.17
C PRO A 370 -4.11 3.06 -10.91
N THR A 371 -4.22 3.85 -9.84
CA THR A 371 -3.51 3.67 -8.57
C THR A 371 -4.49 3.45 -7.44
N PHE A 372 -4.39 2.32 -6.77
CA PHE A 372 -5.26 1.92 -5.67
C PHE A 372 -4.51 1.92 -4.35
N ALA A 373 -5.27 1.97 -3.25
CA ALA A 373 -4.72 1.84 -1.91
C ALA A 373 -5.52 0.82 -1.10
N TYR A 374 -4.85 0.05 -0.25
CA TYR A 374 -5.52 -0.83 0.68
C TYR A 374 -5.54 -0.20 2.08
N GLN A 375 -6.73 0.23 2.51
CA GLN A 375 -6.97 0.54 3.93
C GLN A 375 -7.04 -0.77 4.70
N VAL A 376 -5.89 -1.19 5.26
CA VAL A 376 -5.72 -2.53 5.81
C VAL A 376 -6.41 -2.72 7.16
N SER A 377 -6.44 -3.97 7.59
CA SER A 377 -7.14 -4.42 8.80
C SER A 377 -6.78 -3.65 10.07
N GLY A 378 -5.50 -3.28 10.25
CA GLY A 378 -5.07 -2.49 11.41
C GLY A 378 -5.54 -1.06 11.35
N GLU A 379 -5.62 -0.46 10.16
CA GLU A 379 -6.18 0.89 9.96
C GLU A 379 -7.67 0.90 10.26
N TYR A 380 -8.41 -0.09 9.73
CA TYR A 380 -9.81 -0.29 10.04
C TYR A 380 -10.06 -0.50 11.55
N ALA A 381 -9.33 -1.42 12.17
CA ALA A 381 -9.46 -1.73 13.59
C ALA A 381 -9.16 -0.53 14.49
N MET A 382 -8.15 0.28 14.14
CA MET A 382 -7.78 1.50 14.86
C MET A 382 -8.92 2.52 14.85
N LEU A 383 -9.53 2.78 13.69
CA LEU A 383 -10.66 3.72 13.57
C LEU A 383 -11.91 3.18 14.30
N LYS A 384 -12.22 1.88 14.14
CA LYS A 384 -13.33 1.25 14.87
C LYS A 384 -13.15 1.32 16.38
N ALA A 385 -11.95 1.04 16.90
CA ALA A 385 -11.66 1.09 18.32
C ALA A 385 -11.81 2.51 18.87
N ALA A 386 -11.30 3.52 18.18
CA ALA A 386 -11.44 4.92 18.58
C ALA A 386 -12.92 5.37 18.60
N ALA A 387 -13.70 4.95 17.60
CA ALA A 387 -15.13 5.25 17.53
C ALA A 387 -15.92 4.53 18.63
N GLN A 388 -15.65 3.25 18.90
CA GLN A 388 -16.30 2.49 19.98
C GLN A 388 -16.04 3.05 21.37
N ASN A 389 -14.88 3.68 21.59
CA ASN A 389 -14.57 4.39 22.83
C ASN A 389 -15.17 5.82 22.89
N GLY A 390 -15.88 6.27 21.86
CA GLY A 390 -16.48 7.60 21.79
C GLY A 390 -15.47 8.73 21.60
N TRP A 391 -14.24 8.43 21.19
CA TRP A 391 -13.20 9.45 20.97
C TRP A 391 -13.33 10.10 19.60
N LEU A 392 -13.84 9.38 18.62
CA LEU A 392 -14.10 9.85 17.26
C LEU A 392 -15.54 9.50 16.84
N ASP A 393 -16.15 10.35 16.01
CA ASP A 393 -17.37 10.00 15.33
C ASP A 393 -17.06 9.00 14.22
N HIS A 394 -17.77 7.87 14.21
CA HIS A 394 -17.52 6.74 13.31
C HIS A 394 -17.67 7.14 11.84
N ASP A 395 -18.79 7.77 11.49
CA ASP A 395 -19.12 8.04 10.09
C ASP A 395 -18.26 9.17 9.55
N LEU A 396 -18.00 10.19 10.36
CA LEU A 396 -17.14 11.31 9.98
C LEU A 396 -15.70 10.83 9.74
N VAL A 397 -15.10 10.06 10.66
CA VAL A 397 -13.70 9.63 10.50
C VAL A 397 -13.55 8.59 9.41
N MET A 398 -14.54 7.71 9.21
CA MET A 398 -14.59 6.78 8.09
C MET A 398 -14.53 7.53 6.75
N MET A 399 -15.44 8.48 6.53
CA MET A 399 -15.50 9.25 5.29
C MET A 399 -14.28 10.15 5.09
N GLU A 400 -13.76 10.77 6.16
CA GLU A 400 -12.55 11.58 6.07
C GLU A 400 -11.32 10.74 5.70
N SER A 401 -11.19 9.53 6.24
CA SER A 401 -10.11 8.61 5.88
C SER A 401 -10.18 8.20 4.41
N LEU A 402 -11.37 7.89 3.88
CA LEU A 402 -11.56 7.56 2.46
C LEU A 402 -11.28 8.77 1.55
N LEU A 403 -11.71 9.96 1.96
CA LEU A 403 -11.43 11.20 1.23
C LEU A 403 -9.92 11.52 1.22
N ALA A 404 -9.17 11.15 2.26
CA ALA A 404 -7.73 11.32 2.31
C ALA A 404 -7.01 10.51 1.22
N PHE A 405 -7.46 9.28 0.92
CA PHE A 405 -6.97 8.50 -0.21
C PHE A 405 -7.23 9.17 -1.56
N LYS A 406 -8.45 9.66 -1.76
CA LYS A 406 -8.81 10.39 -2.98
C LYS A 406 -7.95 11.64 -3.16
N ARG A 407 -7.77 12.43 -2.10
CA ARG A 407 -6.91 13.61 -2.10
C ARG A 407 -5.45 13.27 -2.39
N ALA A 408 -4.96 12.11 -1.94
CA ALA A 408 -3.63 11.60 -2.27
C ALA A 408 -3.51 11.12 -3.72
N GLY A 409 -4.63 11.00 -4.46
CA GLY A 409 -4.64 10.61 -5.87
C GLY A 409 -5.03 9.14 -6.13
N ALA A 410 -5.50 8.40 -5.13
CA ALA A 410 -6.02 7.06 -5.35
C ALA A 410 -7.28 7.09 -6.23
N ASP A 411 -7.31 6.24 -7.27
CA ASP A 411 -8.49 6.03 -8.10
C ASP A 411 -9.56 5.24 -7.37
N GLY A 412 -9.14 4.27 -6.51
CA GLY A 412 -10.03 3.52 -5.65
C GLY A 412 -9.36 3.01 -4.39
N VAL A 413 -10.16 2.52 -3.45
CA VAL A 413 -9.73 2.05 -2.13
C VAL A 413 -10.32 0.69 -1.82
N LEU A 414 -9.46 -0.28 -1.55
CA LEU A 414 -9.86 -1.55 -0.95
C LEU A 414 -10.01 -1.34 0.55
N THR A 415 -11.24 -1.48 1.07
CA THR A 415 -11.55 -1.13 2.46
C THR A 415 -12.69 -1.96 3.04
N TYR A 416 -12.57 -2.36 4.29
CA TYR A 416 -13.65 -3.02 5.04
C TYR A 416 -14.83 -2.08 5.34
N PHE A 417 -14.65 -0.77 5.22
CA PHE A 417 -15.71 0.23 5.33
C PHE A 417 -16.58 0.37 4.06
N ALA A 418 -16.26 -0.32 2.97
CA ALA A 418 -16.91 -0.08 1.68
C ALA A 418 -18.44 -0.06 1.74
N ARG A 419 -19.07 -1.04 2.41
CA ARG A 419 -20.54 -1.11 2.53
C ARG A 419 -21.12 -0.01 3.39
N ASP A 420 -20.48 0.31 4.52
CA ASP A 420 -20.94 1.38 5.42
C ASP A 420 -20.81 2.74 4.74
N ALA A 421 -19.67 2.99 4.08
CA ALA A 421 -19.45 4.22 3.32
C ALA A 421 -20.44 4.37 2.14
N ALA A 422 -20.68 3.31 1.37
CA ALA A 422 -21.63 3.35 0.26
C ALA A 422 -23.08 3.60 0.72
N ARG A 423 -23.48 3.05 1.89
CA ARG A 423 -24.78 3.35 2.50
C ARG A 423 -24.90 4.81 2.90
N LEU A 424 -23.87 5.35 3.55
CA LEU A 424 -23.85 6.74 3.98
C LEU A 424 -23.89 7.71 2.80
N ILE A 425 -23.13 7.45 1.73
CA ILE A 425 -23.12 8.26 0.51
C ILE A 425 -24.51 8.30 -0.15
N ARG A 426 -25.26 7.21 -0.11
CA ARG A 426 -26.61 7.15 -0.68
C ARG A 426 -27.68 7.89 0.12
N GLN A 427 -27.41 8.16 1.39
CA GLN A 427 -28.32 8.88 2.28
C GLN A 427 -28.10 10.40 2.27
N SER A 428 -26.93 10.84 1.78
CA SER A 428 -26.54 12.24 1.65
C SER A 428 -26.89 12.81 0.29
#